data_90458135ea0d97de67271f2f8e556ff3
#
_entry.id   90458135ea0d97de67271f2f8e556ff3
#
_cell.length_a   1.000
_cell.length_b   1.000
_cell.length_c   1.000
_cell.angle_alpha   90.00
_cell.angle_beta   90.00
_cell.angle_gamma   90.00
#
_symmetry.space_group_name_H-M   'P 1'
#
loop_
_entity.id
_entity.type
_entity.pdbx_description
1 polymer ?
#
loop_
_entity_poly.entity_id
_entity_poly.type
_entity_poly.pdbx_seq_one_letter_code
_entity_poly.pdbx_strand_id
1 'polypeptide(L)'
;MNVRVTYPNGRTREFLAGTPVREAAADSSFPRTAHQAIAARLNNEVVSLESALTVNCALEPVGLESEEGILIYRKSLCFLLSMASKKIFPKNRLVIGHSLGQSYFYYLVGLEELSASDIERLETAMREIVSKDAPIISLMLSYREAVEYFEKHNQPDTVLLLKNRNDPAIRVNSCEGYLDLSHGPLVPCTGLLSTFGVKRYPPGFLLRYPPSHKPQDLGPFQDNPVLFSIYREYKNWGKILRVGSVGSLDELIRDGRIQEFVQVAEALQDKKIAEIADKITAKRDVARCVLIAGPSSSGKTTFSKKLMIQLRVVGRNPVTISLDNYYKPHGLTPLDEEGKPDFESLEALDVELLNKHLVGLLAGEEVETSLFDFH
;
A
#
# COMPACT_ATOMS: atom_id res chain seq x y z
N MET A 1 -37.45 -12.85 -6.77
CA MET A 1 -36.89 -12.26 -8.02
C MET A 1 -35.66 -13.08 -8.37
N ASN A 2 -35.53 -13.54 -9.64
CA ASN A 2 -34.32 -14.25 -10.07
C ASN A 2 -33.30 -13.25 -10.63
N VAL A 3 -32.02 -13.54 -10.43
CA VAL A 3 -30.88 -12.84 -11.03
C VAL A 3 -30.17 -13.80 -11.98
N ARG A 4 -29.76 -13.28 -13.15
CA ARG A 4 -29.03 -14.05 -14.15
C ARG A 4 -27.53 -13.81 -13.97
N VAL A 5 -26.79 -14.93 -13.81
CA VAL A 5 -25.34 -14.93 -13.74
C VAL A 5 -24.79 -15.42 -15.08
N THR A 6 -23.89 -14.65 -15.69
CA THR A 6 -23.16 -14.98 -16.90
C THR A 6 -21.73 -15.34 -16.54
N TYR A 7 -21.26 -16.51 -16.95
CA TYR A 7 -19.89 -16.98 -16.72
C TYR A 7 -18.98 -16.63 -17.90
N PRO A 8 -17.65 -16.61 -17.73
CA PRO A 8 -16.70 -16.28 -18.79
C PRO A 8 -16.79 -17.16 -20.04
N ASN A 9 -17.30 -18.38 -19.92
CA ASN A 9 -17.53 -19.27 -21.04
C ASN A 9 -18.85 -18.99 -21.82
N GLY A 10 -19.54 -17.89 -21.49
CA GLY A 10 -20.80 -17.46 -22.10
C GLY A 10 -22.06 -18.20 -21.60
N ARG A 11 -21.91 -19.20 -20.72
CA ARG A 11 -23.06 -19.87 -20.11
C ARG A 11 -23.75 -18.96 -19.11
N THR A 12 -25.08 -19.12 -18.99
CA THR A 12 -25.89 -18.36 -18.03
C THR A 12 -26.66 -19.29 -17.11
N ARG A 13 -26.80 -18.89 -15.84
CA ARG A 13 -27.69 -19.54 -14.87
C ARG A 13 -28.49 -18.52 -14.10
N GLU A 14 -29.66 -18.95 -13.62
CA GLU A 14 -30.52 -18.13 -12.75
C GLU A 14 -30.42 -18.61 -11.30
N PHE A 15 -30.31 -17.63 -10.40
CA PHE A 15 -30.28 -17.82 -8.96
C PHE A 15 -31.34 -16.91 -8.32
N LEU A 16 -31.78 -17.24 -7.13
CA LEU A 16 -32.64 -16.35 -6.35
C LEU A 16 -31.81 -15.11 -5.93
N ALA A 17 -32.42 -13.93 -5.97
CA ALA A 17 -31.79 -12.73 -5.42
C ALA A 17 -31.50 -12.94 -3.92
N GLY A 18 -30.30 -12.59 -3.47
CA GLY A 18 -29.82 -12.87 -2.12
C GLY A 18 -28.97 -14.14 -1.99
N THR A 19 -28.89 -14.98 -3.03
CA THR A 19 -27.97 -16.14 -3.04
C THR A 19 -26.54 -15.68 -2.90
N PRO A 20 -25.72 -16.28 -2.01
CA PRO A 20 -24.29 -15.97 -1.91
C PRO A 20 -23.53 -16.29 -3.21
N VAL A 21 -22.56 -15.45 -3.57
CA VAL A 21 -21.70 -15.63 -4.75
C VAL A 21 -21.03 -17.01 -4.75
N ARG A 22 -20.65 -17.55 -3.59
CA ARG A 22 -20.04 -18.89 -3.48
C ARG A 22 -20.90 -20.00 -4.09
N GLU A 23 -22.23 -19.90 -4.02
CA GLU A 23 -23.12 -20.91 -4.61
C GLU A 23 -23.09 -20.86 -6.13
N ALA A 24 -23.04 -19.66 -6.72
CA ALA A 24 -22.82 -19.50 -8.15
C ALA A 24 -21.42 -19.92 -8.56
N ALA A 25 -20.41 -19.67 -7.74
CA ALA A 25 -19.04 -20.10 -7.96
C ALA A 25 -18.83 -21.62 -7.82
N ALA A 26 -19.73 -22.33 -7.16
CA ALA A 26 -19.71 -23.80 -7.10
C ALA A 26 -20.19 -24.47 -8.41
N ASP A 27 -20.77 -23.70 -9.35
CA ASP A 27 -21.20 -24.20 -10.64
C ASP A 27 -20.03 -24.65 -11.52
N SER A 28 -20.25 -25.73 -12.29
CA SER A 28 -19.23 -26.24 -13.23
C SER A 28 -18.88 -25.26 -14.36
N SER A 29 -19.69 -24.22 -14.57
CA SER A 29 -19.44 -23.14 -15.54
C SER A 29 -18.51 -22.06 -15.00
N PHE A 30 -18.27 -22.02 -13.69
CA PHE A 30 -17.31 -21.10 -13.09
C PHE A 30 -15.88 -21.62 -13.38
N PRO A 31 -15.02 -20.83 -14.00
CA PRO A 31 -13.67 -21.26 -14.32
C PRO A 31 -12.89 -21.64 -13.07
N ARG A 32 -12.09 -22.70 -13.17
CA ARG A 32 -11.11 -23.01 -12.13
C ARG A 32 -9.89 -22.15 -12.35
N THR A 33 -9.48 -21.42 -11.34
CA THR A 33 -8.19 -20.73 -11.28
C THR A 33 -7.06 -21.71 -10.96
N ALA A 34 -5.81 -21.33 -11.19
CA ALA A 34 -4.65 -22.16 -10.84
C ALA A 34 -4.62 -22.48 -9.33
N HIS A 35 -5.17 -21.56 -8.52
CA HIS A 35 -5.44 -21.72 -7.09
C HIS A 35 -6.94 -21.61 -6.84
N GLN A 36 -7.39 -22.03 -5.65
CA GLN A 36 -8.79 -21.85 -5.24
C GLN A 36 -9.18 -20.36 -5.32
N ALA A 37 -10.33 -20.06 -5.94
CA ALA A 37 -10.86 -18.71 -5.94
C ALA A 37 -11.13 -18.23 -4.51
N ILE A 38 -10.64 -17.07 -4.17
CA ILE A 38 -10.78 -16.46 -2.84
C ILE A 38 -11.77 -15.30 -2.81
N ALA A 39 -12.15 -14.81 -3.99
CA ALA A 39 -13.13 -13.77 -4.23
C ALA A 39 -13.71 -13.95 -5.64
N ALA A 40 -14.63 -13.11 -6.03
CA ALA A 40 -15.14 -13.06 -7.40
C ALA A 40 -15.27 -11.61 -7.88
N ARG A 41 -15.11 -11.40 -9.17
CA ARG A 41 -15.47 -10.15 -9.84
C ARG A 41 -16.92 -10.26 -10.31
N LEU A 42 -17.75 -9.38 -9.77
CA LEU A 42 -19.16 -9.25 -10.09
C LEU A 42 -19.33 -7.97 -10.93
N ASN A 43 -19.49 -8.12 -12.25
CA ASN A 43 -19.33 -7.03 -13.20
C ASN A 43 -17.94 -6.39 -13.08
N ASN A 44 -17.88 -5.13 -12.60
CA ASN A 44 -16.64 -4.37 -12.44
C ASN A 44 -16.15 -4.28 -10.98
N GLU A 45 -16.82 -4.98 -10.05
CA GLU A 45 -16.51 -4.91 -8.62
C GLU A 45 -16.00 -6.27 -8.12
N VAL A 46 -14.88 -6.24 -7.37
CA VAL A 46 -14.39 -7.43 -6.68
C VAL A 46 -15.09 -7.56 -5.34
N VAL A 47 -15.79 -8.69 -5.15
CA VAL A 47 -16.61 -8.97 -3.99
C VAL A 47 -16.18 -10.23 -3.26
N SER A 48 -16.50 -10.33 -1.98
CA SER A 48 -16.37 -11.59 -1.23
C SER A 48 -17.27 -12.67 -1.81
N LEU A 49 -16.85 -13.92 -1.72
CA LEU A 49 -17.69 -15.07 -2.06
C LEU A 49 -18.96 -15.17 -1.18
N GLU A 50 -18.98 -14.50 -0.04
CA GLU A 50 -20.16 -14.39 0.85
C GLU A 50 -21.10 -13.25 0.47
N SER A 51 -20.77 -12.43 -0.53
CA SER A 51 -21.64 -11.34 -0.99
C SER A 51 -22.89 -11.90 -1.68
N ALA A 52 -24.01 -11.22 -1.51
CA ALA A 52 -25.29 -11.63 -2.10
C ALA A 52 -25.38 -11.19 -3.58
N LEU A 53 -25.91 -12.06 -4.42
CA LEU A 53 -26.31 -11.74 -5.80
C LEU A 53 -27.59 -10.90 -5.77
N THR A 54 -27.53 -9.66 -6.19
CA THR A 54 -28.69 -8.73 -6.13
C THR A 54 -29.15 -8.25 -7.50
N VAL A 55 -28.30 -8.37 -8.53
CA VAL A 55 -28.58 -7.92 -9.90
C VAL A 55 -28.05 -8.94 -10.92
N ASN A 56 -28.51 -8.85 -12.16
CA ASN A 56 -27.93 -9.63 -13.25
C ASN A 56 -26.45 -9.24 -13.41
N CYS A 57 -25.57 -10.23 -13.53
CA CYS A 57 -24.12 -9.96 -13.49
C CYS A 57 -23.33 -10.94 -14.35
N ALA A 58 -22.14 -10.49 -14.75
CA ALA A 58 -21.03 -11.35 -15.13
C ALA A 58 -20.27 -11.74 -13.85
N LEU A 59 -19.83 -12.98 -13.75
CA LEU A 59 -19.13 -13.51 -12.59
C LEU A 59 -17.82 -14.18 -13.02
N GLU A 60 -16.70 -13.64 -12.56
CA GLU A 60 -15.36 -14.14 -12.82
C GLU A 60 -14.64 -14.52 -11.53
N PRO A 61 -13.80 -15.58 -11.53
CA PRO A 61 -13.03 -15.94 -10.35
C PRO A 61 -11.87 -14.96 -10.12
N VAL A 62 -11.56 -14.70 -8.86
CA VAL A 62 -10.37 -13.99 -8.40
C VAL A 62 -9.54 -14.95 -7.56
N GLY A 63 -8.39 -15.36 -8.08
CA GLY A 63 -7.41 -16.23 -7.42
C GLY A 63 -6.21 -15.45 -6.89
N LEU A 64 -5.33 -16.12 -6.15
CA LEU A 64 -4.12 -15.51 -5.54
C LEU A 64 -3.10 -15.03 -6.57
N GLU A 65 -3.14 -15.56 -7.78
CA GLU A 65 -2.26 -15.19 -8.90
C GLU A 65 -2.56 -13.81 -9.48
N SER A 66 -3.75 -13.26 -9.21
CA SER A 66 -4.13 -11.92 -9.65
C SER A 66 -3.68 -10.83 -8.68
N GLU A 67 -3.53 -9.61 -9.16
CA GLU A 67 -3.19 -8.46 -8.31
C GLU A 67 -4.26 -8.20 -7.25
N GLU A 68 -5.53 -8.30 -7.61
CA GLU A 68 -6.61 -8.13 -6.65
C GLU A 68 -6.65 -9.25 -5.62
N GLY A 69 -6.41 -10.49 -6.05
CA GLY A 69 -6.37 -11.64 -5.14
C GLY A 69 -5.27 -11.52 -4.11
N ILE A 70 -4.08 -11.14 -4.49
CA ILE A 70 -2.98 -10.94 -3.53
C ILE A 70 -3.26 -9.76 -2.58
N LEU A 71 -3.94 -8.71 -3.03
CA LEU A 71 -4.36 -7.61 -2.16
C LEU A 71 -5.39 -8.05 -1.13
N ILE A 72 -6.36 -8.88 -1.53
CA ILE A 72 -7.34 -9.49 -0.62
C ILE A 72 -6.62 -10.36 0.41
N TYR A 73 -5.69 -11.19 -0.03
CA TYR A 73 -4.90 -12.05 0.85
C TYR A 73 -4.12 -11.24 1.90
N ARG A 74 -3.42 -10.17 1.47
CA ARG A 74 -2.68 -9.27 2.37
C ARG A 74 -3.58 -8.59 3.39
N LYS A 75 -4.74 -8.08 2.98
CA LYS A 75 -5.73 -7.49 3.89
C LYS A 75 -6.25 -8.52 4.89
N SER A 76 -6.49 -9.74 4.43
CA SER A 76 -6.94 -10.84 5.29
C SER A 76 -5.86 -11.26 6.30
N LEU A 77 -4.58 -11.25 5.92
CA LEU A 77 -3.47 -11.45 6.86
C LEU A 77 -3.36 -10.32 7.90
N CYS A 78 -3.64 -9.06 7.51
CA CYS A 78 -3.69 -7.96 8.48
C CYS A 78 -4.83 -8.16 9.49
N PHE A 79 -6.00 -8.60 9.04
CA PHE A 79 -7.13 -8.93 9.89
C PHE A 79 -6.79 -10.10 10.85
N LEU A 80 -6.21 -11.18 10.32
CA LEU A 80 -5.72 -12.32 11.11
C LEU A 80 -4.71 -11.92 12.18
N LEU A 81 -3.74 -11.06 11.82
CA LEU A 81 -2.76 -10.54 12.76
C LEU A 81 -3.40 -9.71 13.86
N SER A 82 -4.41 -8.90 13.52
CA SER A 82 -5.14 -8.08 14.50
C SER A 82 -5.88 -8.96 15.51
N MET A 83 -6.52 -10.05 15.06
CA MET A 83 -7.14 -11.06 15.94
C MET A 83 -6.11 -11.70 16.88
N ALA A 84 -4.99 -12.18 16.34
CA ALA A 84 -3.93 -12.82 17.11
C ALA A 84 -3.30 -11.83 18.11
N SER A 85 -3.03 -10.60 17.67
CA SER A 85 -2.48 -9.55 18.53
C SER A 85 -3.41 -9.24 19.70
N LYS A 86 -4.72 -9.16 19.48
CA LYS A 86 -5.70 -8.93 20.55
C LYS A 86 -5.72 -10.06 21.57
N LYS A 87 -5.50 -11.31 21.12
CA LYS A 87 -5.40 -12.50 22.00
C LYS A 87 -4.12 -12.47 22.86
N ILE A 88 -2.98 -12.12 22.25
CA ILE A 88 -1.65 -12.20 22.92
C ILE A 88 -1.34 -10.93 23.71
N PHE A 89 -1.74 -9.75 23.20
CA PHE A 89 -1.48 -8.43 23.77
C PHE A 89 -2.77 -7.63 24.00
N PRO A 90 -3.70 -8.09 24.83
CA PRO A 90 -5.04 -7.50 24.96
C PRO A 90 -5.05 -6.04 25.42
N LYS A 91 -3.98 -5.60 26.08
CA LYS A 91 -3.83 -4.22 26.61
C LYS A 91 -3.14 -3.28 25.63
N ASN A 92 -2.43 -3.80 24.64
CA ASN A 92 -1.65 -3.03 23.69
C ASN A 92 -2.40 -2.90 22.37
N ARG A 93 -2.33 -1.73 21.76
CA ARG A 93 -2.93 -1.47 20.46
C ARG A 93 -1.91 -1.78 19.36
N LEU A 94 -2.29 -2.64 18.43
CA LEU A 94 -1.54 -2.91 17.22
C LEU A 94 -1.71 -1.75 16.24
N VAL A 95 -0.61 -1.27 15.68
CA VAL A 95 -0.60 -0.20 14.67
C VAL A 95 0.18 -0.66 13.46
N ILE A 96 -0.42 -0.53 12.29
CA ILE A 96 0.25 -0.70 11.02
C ILE A 96 1.12 0.53 10.74
N GLY A 97 2.36 0.28 10.34
CA GLY A 97 3.29 1.32 9.88
C GLY A 97 3.26 1.45 8.37
N HIS A 98 4.33 1.04 7.73
CA HIS A 98 4.52 1.17 6.28
C HIS A 98 4.74 -0.18 5.61
N SER A 99 4.48 -0.23 4.31
CA SER A 99 4.93 -1.33 3.47
C SER A 99 6.46 -1.29 3.35
N LEU A 100 7.10 -2.44 3.52
CA LEU A 100 8.54 -2.61 3.41
C LEU A 100 8.85 -3.87 2.60
N GLY A 101 9.06 -3.70 1.30
CA GLY A 101 9.16 -4.81 0.35
C GLY A 101 7.90 -5.68 0.39
N GLN A 102 8.07 -7.01 0.45
CA GLN A 102 6.98 -7.99 0.58
C GLN A 102 6.54 -8.16 2.05
N SER A 103 6.34 -7.06 2.77
CA SER A 103 5.93 -7.05 4.17
C SER A 103 5.28 -5.74 4.59
N TYR A 104 4.51 -5.79 5.68
CA TYR A 104 4.05 -4.61 6.41
C TYR A 104 4.73 -4.53 7.75
N PHE A 105 5.22 -3.35 8.11
CA PHE A 105 5.77 -3.08 9.43
C PHE A 105 4.65 -2.79 10.43
N TYR A 106 4.74 -3.42 11.61
CA TYR A 106 3.82 -3.24 12.73
C TYR A 106 4.56 -2.92 14.02
N TYR A 107 3.88 -2.24 14.92
CA TYR A 107 4.34 -2.04 16.29
C TYR A 107 3.16 -2.02 17.26
N LEU A 108 3.43 -2.26 18.53
CA LEU A 108 2.45 -2.20 19.61
C LEU A 108 2.63 -0.90 20.40
N VAL A 109 1.55 -0.14 20.56
CA VAL A 109 1.58 1.09 21.39
C VAL A 109 1.76 0.69 22.84
N GLY A 110 2.72 1.35 23.51
CA GLY A 110 3.05 1.06 24.91
C GLY A 110 4.08 -0.05 25.13
N LEU A 111 4.63 -0.63 24.05
CA LEU A 111 5.79 -1.51 24.09
C LEU A 111 6.92 -0.89 23.25
N GLU A 112 8.08 -0.71 23.86
CA GLU A 112 9.23 -0.13 23.16
C GLU A 112 9.87 -1.14 22.20
N GLU A 113 9.89 -2.43 22.58
CA GLU A 113 10.46 -3.50 21.78
C GLU A 113 9.80 -4.86 22.09
N LEU A 114 9.71 -5.71 21.09
CA LEU A 114 9.19 -7.07 21.20
C LEU A 114 10.35 -8.05 21.25
N SER A 115 10.28 -9.00 22.16
CA SER A 115 11.25 -10.12 22.26
C SER A 115 11.04 -11.14 21.12
N ALA A 116 12.02 -12.00 20.87
CA ALA A 116 11.88 -13.12 19.94
C ALA A 116 10.71 -14.04 20.35
N SER A 117 10.56 -14.31 21.64
CA SER A 117 9.48 -15.12 22.19
C SER A 117 8.09 -14.49 21.95
N ASP A 118 7.97 -13.16 22.00
CA ASP A 118 6.70 -12.48 21.69
C ASP A 118 6.30 -12.66 20.22
N ILE A 119 7.28 -12.61 19.32
CA ILE A 119 7.06 -12.86 17.90
C ILE A 119 6.63 -14.30 17.63
N GLU A 120 7.28 -15.26 18.25
CA GLU A 120 6.93 -16.70 18.14
C GLU A 120 5.51 -16.95 18.66
N ARG A 121 5.16 -16.38 19.81
CA ARG A 121 3.79 -16.47 20.36
C ARG A 121 2.75 -15.88 19.42
N LEU A 122 3.07 -14.73 18.82
CA LEU A 122 2.17 -14.06 17.88
C LEU A 122 1.96 -14.91 16.62
N GLU A 123 3.03 -15.42 16.02
CA GLU A 123 2.96 -16.28 14.85
C GLU A 123 2.21 -17.58 15.15
N THR A 124 2.49 -18.21 16.30
CA THR A 124 1.77 -19.41 16.77
C THR A 124 0.28 -19.14 16.88
N ALA A 125 -0.11 -18.02 17.51
CA ALA A 125 -1.53 -17.66 17.63
C ALA A 125 -2.20 -17.43 16.27
N MET A 126 -1.50 -16.84 15.29
CA MET A 126 -2.01 -16.71 13.92
C MET A 126 -2.24 -18.09 13.28
N ARG A 127 -1.26 -19.01 13.40
CA ARG A 127 -1.38 -20.37 12.86
C ARG A 127 -2.49 -21.19 13.53
N GLU A 128 -2.72 -21.01 14.83
CA GLU A 128 -3.88 -21.59 15.53
C GLU A 128 -5.21 -21.11 14.97
N ILE A 129 -5.33 -19.82 14.63
CA ILE A 129 -6.55 -19.29 14.01
C ILE A 129 -6.74 -19.86 12.60
N VAL A 130 -5.65 -19.96 11.82
CA VAL A 130 -5.66 -20.58 10.49
C VAL A 130 -6.13 -22.03 10.55
N SER A 131 -5.64 -22.82 11.52
CA SER A 131 -5.98 -24.24 11.65
C SER A 131 -7.45 -24.51 11.97
N LYS A 132 -8.16 -23.51 12.50
CA LYS A 132 -9.61 -23.63 12.79
C LYS A 132 -10.48 -23.50 11.52
N ASP A 133 -9.94 -22.97 10.45
CA ASP A 133 -10.65 -22.69 9.19
C ASP A 133 -11.99 -21.96 9.40
N ALA A 134 -11.97 -20.97 10.29
CA ALA A 134 -13.16 -20.23 10.67
C ALA A 134 -13.62 -19.27 9.56
N PRO A 135 -14.95 -19.12 9.33
CA PRO A 135 -15.47 -18.21 8.31
C PRO A 135 -15.17 -16.74 8.66
N ILE A 136 -14.82 -15.96 7.63
CA ILE A 136 -14.70 -14.50 7.70
C ILE A 136 -15.87 -13.91 6.94
N ILE A 137 -16.77 -13.25 7.64
CA ILE A 137 -18.01 -12.70 7.08
C ILE A 137 -18.04 -11.18 7.17
N SER A 138 -18.73 -10.54 6.22
CA SER A 138 -18.98 -9.10 6.26
C SER A 138 -20.36 -8.86 6.89
N LEU A 139 -20.42 -7.96 7.88
CA LEU A 139 -21.63 -7.59 8.61
C LEU A 139 -21.87 -6.08 8.48
N MET A 140 -23.14 -5.70 8.61
CA MET A 140 -23.54 -4.30 8.76
C MET A 140 -23.97 -4.05 10.20
N LEU A 141 -23.30 -3.11 10.85
CA LEU A 141 -23.67 -2.62 12.18
C LEU A 141 -24.31 -1.25 12.04
N SER A 142 -25.25 -0.91 12.92
CA SER A 142 -25.63 0.49 13.08
C SER A 142 -24.41 1.33 13.49
N TYR A 143 -24.42 2.60 13.19
CA TYR A 143 -23.34 3.52 13.60
C TYR A 143 -23.05 3.42 15.11
N ARG A 144 -24.12 3.36 15.93
CA ARG A 144 -23.99 3.29 17.37
C ARG A 144 -23.31 1.99 17.83
N GLU A 145 -23.76 0.83 17.33
CA GLU A 145 -23.15 -0.46 17.66
C GLU A 145 -21.66 -0.51 17.28
N ALA A 146 -21.31 0.05 16.11
CA ALA A 146 -19.92 0.11 15.68
C ALA A 146 -19.07 0.96 16.63
N VAL A 147 -19.51 2.17 16.99
CA VAL A 147 -18.79 3.05 17.93
C VAL A 147 -18.64 2.38 19.29
N GLU A 148 -19.72 1.83 19.87
CA GLU A 148 -19.70 1.15 21.17
C GLU A 148 -18.70 -0.04 21.16
N TYR A 149 -18.66 -0.80 20.06
CA TYR A 149 -17.72 -1.91 19.91
C TYR A 149 -16.27 -1.42 19.91
N PHE A 150 -15.93 -0.41 19.08
CA PHE A 150 -14.56 0.06 18.92
C PHE A 150 -14.06 0.82 20.17
N GLU A 151 -14.94 1.53 20.89
CA GLU A 151 -14.62 2.13 22.21
C GLU A 151 -14.26 1.05 23.22
N LYS A 152 -15.11 0.04 23.37
CA LYS A 152 -14.89 -1.09 24.27
C LYS A 152 -13.59 -1.85 23.99
N HIS A 153 -13.17 -1.90 22.72
CA HIS A 153 -11.97 -2.62 22.29
C HIS A 153 -10.71 -1.76 22.17
N ASN A 154 -10.75 -0.52 22.71
CA ASN A 154 -9.61 0.41 22.75
C ASN A 154 -9.04 0.74 21.34
N GLN A 155 -9.95 1.09 20.41
CA GLN A 155 -9.62 1.52 19.05
C GLN A 155 -9.98 3.00 18.82
N PRO A 156 -9.34 3.97 19.53
CA PRO A 156 -9.71 5.37 19.48
C PRO A 156 -9.58 5.99 18.09
N ASP A 157 -8.59 5.57 17.28
CA ASP A 157 -8.43 6.08 15.92
C ASP A 157 -9.61 5.68 15.02
N THR A 158 -10.15 4.46 15.20
CA THR A 158 -11.33 3.98 14.50
C THR A 158 -12.57 4.76 14.90
N VAL A 159 -12.76 5.00 16.22
CA VAL A 159 -13.85 5.82 16.74
C VAL A 159 -13.78 7.24 16.17
N LEU A 160 -12.57 7.81 16.14
CA LEU A 160 -12.34 9.15 15.62
C LEU A 160 -12.67 9.25 14.13
N LEU A 161 -12.28 8.23 13.35
CA LEU A 161 -12.62 8.12 11.93
C LEU A 161 -14.14 8.05 11.72
N LEU A 162 -14.84 7.26 12.55
CA LEU A 162 -16.29 7.11 12.47
C LEU A 162 -17.03 8.40 12.78
N LYS A 163 -16.54 9.23 13.73
CA LYS A 163 -17.16 10.53 14.08
C LYS A 163 -17.34 11.48 12.89
N ASN A 164 -16.57 11.31 11.84
CA ASN A 164 -16.63 12.14 10.63
C ASN A 164 -17.39 11.46 9.47
N ARG A 165 -18.04 10.33 9.73
CA ARG A 165 -18.86 9.60 8.76
C ARG A 165 -20.34 9.77 9.06
N ASN A 166 -21.13 9.94 8.00
CA ASN A 166 -22.60 10.04 8.08
C ASN A 166 -23.30 8.78 7.59
N ASP A 167 -22.59 7.64 7.54
CA ASP A 167 -23.17 6.39 7.08
C ASP A 167 -24.19 5.87 8.13
N PRO A 168 -25.40 5.50 7.76
CA PRO A 168 -26.39 4.97 8.69
C PRO A 168 -26.00 3.58 9.21
N ALA A 169 -25.16 2.88 8.46
CA ALA A 169 -24.65 1.56 8.80
C ALA A 169 -23.18 1.42 8.41
N ILE A 170 -22.41 0.80 9.27
CA ILE A 170 -20.97 0.62 9.14
C ILE A 170 -20.70 -0.83 8.79
N ARG A 171 -19.98 -1.04 7.67
CA ARG A 171 -19.56 -2.38 7.26
C ARG A 171 -18.33 -2.80 8.05
N VAL A 172 -18.39 -3.98 8.66
CA VAL A 172 -17.29 -4.60 9.39
C VAL A 172 -17.04 -6.02 8.88
N ASN A 173 -15.82 -6.51 9.03
CA ASN A 173 -15.47 -7.91 8.87
C ASN A 173 -15.49 -8.59 10.24
N SER A 174 -16.00 -9.82 10.30
CA SER A 174 -16.19 -10.57 11.54
C SER A 174 -15.60 -11.98 11.42
N CYS A 175 -14.87 -12.41 12.45
CA CYS A 175 -14.42 -13.79 12.61
C CYS A 175 -14.34 -14.13 14.10
N GLU A 176 -14.96 -15.23 14.55
CA GLU A 176 -14.97 -15.67 15.96
C GLU A 176 -15.31 -14.54 16.97
N GLY A 177 -16.21 -13.63 16.61
CA GLY A 177 -16.60 -12.50 17.46
C GLY A 177 -15.64 -11.29 17.47
N TYR A 178 -14.50 -11.38 16.80
CA TYR A 178 -13.65 -10.24 16.52
C TYR A 178 -14.21 -9.44 15.35
N LEU A 179 -14.28 -8.11 15.49
CA LEU A 179 -14.73 -7.21 14.43
C LEU A 179 -13.65 -6.19 14.08
N ASP A 180 -13.55 -5.87 12.80
CA ASP A 180 -12.73 -4.74 12.32
C ASP A 180 -13.42 -4.03 11.17
N LEU A 181 -13.09 -2.76 10.92
CA LEU A 181 -13.66 -2.02 9.79
C LEU A 181 -13.37 -2.73 8.47
N SER A 182 -14.39 -2.81 7.62
CA SER A 182 -14.21 -3.38 6.30
C SER A 182 -13.59 -2.35 5.34
N HIS A 183 -12.43 -2.69 4.80
CA HIS A 183 -11.72 -1.95 3.75
C HIS A 183 -11.77 -2.71 2.42
N GLY A 184 -12.84 -3.45 2.17
CA GLY A 184 -13.06 -4.30 1.01
C GLY A 184 -13.13 -5.79 1.38
N PRO A 185 -13.24 -6.67 0.38
CA PRO A 185 -13.40 -8.09 0.61
C PRO A 185 -12.17 -8.70 1.29
N LEU A 186 -12.40 -9.71 2.12
CA LEU A 186 -11.41 -10.62 2.68
C LEU A 186 -11.63 -12.03 2.12
N VAL A 187 -10.68 -12.93 2.34
CA VAL A 187 -10.85 -14.35 2.02
C VAL A 187 -12.03 -14.93 2.81
N PRO A 188 -12.73 -15.95 2.28
CA PRO A 188 -13.95 -16.47 2.91
C PRO A 188 -13.71 -17.19 4.26
N CYS A 189 -12.51 -17.72 4.48
CA CYS A 189 -12.18 -18.40 5.72
C CYS A 189 -10.69 -18.29 6.07
N THR A 190 -10.36 -18.50 7.34
CA THR A 190 -8.98 -18.36 7.85
C THR A 190 -8.04 -19.43 7.35
N GLY A 191 -8.52 -20.62 7.00
CA GLY A 191 -7.72 -21.75 6.49
C GLY A 191 -6.98 -21.46 5.20
N LEU A 192 -7.44 -20.50 4.40
CA LEU A 192 -6.77 -20.06 3.18
C LEU A 192 -5.51 -19.23 3.44
N LEU A 193 -5.29 -18.75 4.67
CA LEU A 193 -4.19 -17.87 5.04
C LEU A 193 -2.95 -18.62 5.53
N SER A 194 -2.49 -19.63 4.81
CA SER A 194 -1.41 -20.53 5.23
C SER A 194 0.00 -19.97 5.04
N THR A 195 0.19 -19.11 4.04
CA THR A 195 1.53 -18.61 3.62
C THR A 195 1.79 -17.21 4.15
N PHE A 196 2.42 -17.11 5.31
CA PHE A 196 2.88 -15.86 5.92
C PHE A 196 4.05 -16.15 6.86
N GLY A 197 4.72 -15.09 7.32
CA GLY A 197 5.71 -15.15 8.38
C GLY A 197 5.74 -13.87 9.20
N VAL A 198 6.09 -13.98 10.46
CA VAL A 198 6.28 -12.83 11.34
C VAL A 198 7.75 -12.73 11.70
N LYS A 199 8.39 -11.60 11.38
CA LYS A 199 9.81 -11.38 11.61
C LYS A 199 10.02 -10.21 12.56
N ARG A 200 10.81 -10.42 13.64
CA ARG A 200 11.23 -9.32 14.51
C ARG A 200 11.98 -8.27 13.69
N TYR A 201 11.61 -7.01 13.85
CA TYR A 201 12.21 -5.86 13.17
C TYR A 201 12.09 -4.61 14.06
N PRO A 202 13.09 -4.34 14.92
CA PRO A 202 13.00 -3.31 15.94
C PRO A 202 12.69 -1.90 15.38
N PRO A 203 11.81 -1.15 16.06
CA PRO A 203 11.17 -1.38 17.37
C PRO A 203 9.87 -2.21 17.31
N GLY A 204 9.56 -2.88 16.21
CA GLY A 204 8.37 -3.70 16.02
C GLY A 204 8.68 -5.00 15.28
N PHE A 205 7.84 -5.33 14.31
CA PHE A 205 7.96 -6.54 13.53
C PHE A 205 7.37 -6.39 12.12
N LEU A 206 7.69 -7.32 11.24
CA LEU A 206 7.19 -7.41 9.88
C LEU A 206 6.21 -8.58 9.76
N LEU A 207 5.05 -8.32 9.20
CA LEU A 207 4.18 -9.34 8.65
C LEU A 207 4.55 -9.54 7.19
N ARG A 208 5.14 -10.70 6.87
CA ARG A 208 5.56 -11.07 5.52
C ARG A 208 4.43 -11.80 4.81
N TYR A 209 4.30 -11.55 3.52
CA TYR A 209 3.31 -12.17 2.64
C TYR A 209 3.94 -12.56 1.30
N PRO A 210 3.36 -13.57 0.59
CA PRO A 210 3.90 -14.01 -0.69
C PRO A 210 3.63 -12.99 -1.82
N PRO A 211 4.47 -12.95 -2.87
CA PRO A 211 4.19 -12.20 -4.10
C PRO A 211 3.11 -12.92 -4.94
N SER A 212 2.41 -12.18 -5.82
CA SER A 212 1.35 -12.74 -6.68
C SER A 212 1.83 -13.86 -7.59
N HIS A 213 3.04 -13.73 -8.16
CA HIS A 213 3.62 -14.73 -9.06
C HIS A 213 4.07 -16.03 -8.36
N LYS A 214 4.16 -16.04 -7.01
CA LYS A 214 4.48 -17.21 -6.17
C LYS A 214 3.70 -17.19 -4.86
N PRO A 215 2.37 -17.38 -4.90
CA PRO A 215 1.52 -17.19 -3.72
C PRO A 215 1.73 -18.23 -2.61
N GLN A 216 2.53 -19.26 -2.84
CA GLN A 216 2.87 -20.30 -1.86
C GLN A 216 4.28 -20.18 -1.27
N ASP A 217 5.05 -19.15 -1.68
CA ASP A 217 6.43 -18.97 -1.25
C ASP A 217 6.69 -17.52 -0.81
N LEU A 218 7.21 -17.34 0.39
CA LEU A 218 7.57 -16.01 0.90
C LEU A 218 8.85 -15.45 0.28
N GLY A 219 9.64 -16.30 -0.36
CA GLY A 219 10.96 -15.93 -0.86
C GLY A 219 11.93 -15.48 0.24
N PRO A 220 13.17 -15.13 -0.12
CA PRO A 220 14.15 -14.59 0.80
C PRO A 220 13.72 -13.21 1.32
N PHE A 221 14.09 -12.90 2.56
CA PHE A 221 13.88 -11.55 3.09
C PHE A 221 14.91 -10.58 2.51
N GLN A 222 14.43 -9.51 1.89
CA GLN A 222 15.26 -8.41 1.42
C GLN A 222 15.06 -7.22 2.38
N ASP A 223 16.14 -6.83 3.05
CA ASP A 223 16.11 -5.69 3.97
C ASP A 223 16.29 -4.37 3.22
N ASN A 224 15.61 -3.33 3.70
CA ASN A 224 15.77 -1.98 3.20
C ASN A 224 15.85 -0.97 4.36
N PRO A 225 16.97 -0.96 5.10
CA PRO A 225 17.11 -0.15 6.30
C PRO A 225 17.08 1.36 6.00
N VAL A 226 17.51 1.78 4.82
CA VAL A 226 17.45 3.20 4.40
C VAL A 226 16.01 3.67 4.28
N LEU A 227 15.18 2.92 3.55
CA LEU A 227 13.75 3.22 3.41
C LEU A 227 13.04 3.20 4.77
N PHE A 228 13.37 2.21 5.61
CA PHE A 228 12.79 2.12 6.95
C PHE A 228 13.17 3.33 7.83
N SER A 229 14.41 3.82 7.74
CA SER A 229 14.83 5.03 8.48
C SER A 229 14.01 6.26 8.10
N ILE A 230 13.70 6.42 6.81
CA ILE A 230 12.86 7.50 6.29
C ILE A 230 11.43 7.37 6.83
N TYR A 231 10.85 6.17 6.81
CA TYR A 231 9.51 5.94 7.36
C TYR A 231 9.43 6.25 8.86
N ARG A 232 10.48 5.91 9.63
CA ARG A 232 10.57 6.27 11.06
C ARG A 232 10.62 7.79 11.25
N GLU A 233 11.35 8.49 10.43
CA GLU A 233 11.42 9.96 10.46
C GLU A 233 10.04 10.59 10.22
N TYR A 234 9.33 10.16 9.16
CA TYR A 234 7.96 10.62 8.89
C TYR A 234 6.99 10.30 10.03
N LYS A 235 7.10 9.12 10.62
CA LYS A 235 6.28 8.75 11.78
C LYS A 235 6.55 9.64 13.00
N ASN A 236 7.79 10.03 13.22
CA ASN A 236 8.15 10.96 14.28
C ASN A 236 7.59 12.37 14.01
N TRP A 237 7.57 12.82 12.78
CA TRP A 237 6.90 14.08 12.40
C TRP A 237 5.41 14.05 12.71
N GLY A 238 4.72 12.97 12.37
CA GLY A 238 3.31 12.79 12.74
C GLY A 238 3.07 12.89 14.25
N LYS A 239 4.00 12.36 15.08
CA LYS A 239 3.93 12.50 16.53
C LYS A 239 4.13 13.94 16.98
N ILE A 240 5.11 14.66 16.42
CA ILE A 240 5.39 16.08 16.72
C ILE A 240 4.17 16.93 16.37
N LEU A 241 3.57 16.68 15.21
CA LEU A 241 2.40 17.40 14.72
C LEU A 241 1.09 16.94 15.41
N ARG A 242 1.14 15.89 16.24
CA ARG A 242 -0.03 15.25 16.90
C ARG A 242 -1.09 14.75 15.92
N VAL A 243 -0.67 14.41 14.69
CA VAL A 243 -1.53 13.84 13.64
C VAL A 243 -0.97 12.48 13.28
N GLY A 244 -1.54 11.44 13.87
CA GLY A 244 -1.11 10.05 13.68
C GLY A 244 -2.09 9.19 12.91
N SER A 245 -3.28 9.70 12.61
CA SER A 245 -4.36 8.98 11.91
C SER A 245 -5.19 9.93 11.06
N VAL A 246 -5.97 9.38 10.13
CA VAL A 246 -6.92 10.15 9.30
C VAL A 246 -7.94 10.85 10.20
N GLY A 247 -8.47 10.18 11.22
CA GLY A 247 -9.42 10.79 12.16
C GLY A 247 -8.85 12.01 12.89
N SER A 248 -7.55 12.01 13.27
CA SER A 248 -6.92 13.18 13.86
C SER A 248 -6.70 14.33 12.87
N LEU A 249 -6.50 14.01 11.59
CA LEU A 249 -6.46 15.02 10.52
C LEU A 249 -7.85 15.66 10.31
N ASP A 250 -8.90 14.84 10.29
CA ASP A 250 -10.29 15.32 10.17
C ASP A 250 -10.67 16.25 11.32
N GLU A 251 -10.18 15.98 12.56
CA GLU A 251 -10.38 16.90 13.68
C GLU A 251 -9.72 18.26 13.45
N LEU A 252 -8.48 18.29 12.93
CA LEU A 252 -7.83 19.56 12.58
C LEU A 252 -8.58 20.35 11.52
N ILE A 253 -9.15 19.66 10.53
CA ILE A 253 -9.97 20.28 9.47
C ILE A 253 -11.22 20.90 10.10
N ARG A 254 -11.93 20.14 10.94
CA ARG A 254 -13.15 20.59 11.61
C ARG A 254 -12.89 21.78 12.54
N ASP A 255 -11.75 21.78 13.23
CA ASP A 255 -11.34 22.84 14.15
C ASP A 255 -10.77 24.08 13.42
N GLY A 256 -10.71 24.07 12.08
CA GLY A 256 -10.17 25.17 11.26
C GLY A 256 -8.65 25.34 11.34
N ARG A 257 -7.91 24.36 11.88
CA ARG A 257 -6.47 24.41 12.10
C ARG A 257 -5.63 23.77 11.01
N ILE A 258 -6.27 23.33 9.93
CA ILE A 258 -5.57 22.63 8.84
C ILE A 258 -4.50 23.49 8.17
N GLN A 259 -4.72 24.81 8.07
CA GLN A 259 -3.76 25.71 7.44
C GLN A 259 -2.45 25.81 8.23
N GLU A 260 -2.53 25.93 9.57
CA GLU A 260 -1.36 25.89 10.44
C GLU A 260 -0.58 24.57 10.28
N PHE A 261 -1.31 23.44 10.24
CA PHE A 261 -0.72 22.12 10.02
C PHE A 261 0.03 22.04 8.70
N VAL A 262 -0.56 22.51 7.59
CA VAL A 262 0.06 22.53 6.26
C VAL A 262 1.35 23.36 6.29
N GLN A 263 1.31 24.57 6.86
CA GLN A 263 2.50 25.44 6.96
C GLN A 263 3.64 24.78 7.74
N VAL A 264 3.34 24.11 8.85
CA VAL A 264 4.36 23.41 9.64
C VAL A 264 4.91 22.19 8.86
N ALA A 265 4.06 21.45 8.17
CA ALA A 265 4.48 20.31 7.34
C ALA A 265 5.38 20.75 6.18
N GLU A 266 5.05 21.86 5.51
CA GLU A 266 5.85 22.46 4.44
C GLU A 266 7.20 22.97 4.97
N ALA A 267 7.21 23.65 6.12
CA ALA A 267 8.44 24.13 6.77
C ALA A 267 9.37 22.96 7.17
N LEU A 268 8.83 21.85 7.65
CA LEU A 268 9.60 20.64 7.93
C LEU A 268 10.23 20.07 6.65
N GLN A 269 9.48 20.04 5.54
CA GLN A 269 10.00 19.60 4.25
C GLN A 269 11.12 20.52 3.76
N ASP A 270 10.92 21.83 3.81
CA ASP A 270 11.93 22.81 3.37
C ASP A 270 13.21 22.74 4.20
N LYS A 271 13.08 22.55 5.53
CA LYS A 271 14.21 22.30 6.41
C LYS A 271 14.99 21.05 5.99
N LYS A 272 14.29 19.97 5.63
CA LYS A 272 14.91 18.72 5.17
C LYS A 272 15.65 18.89 3.85
N ILE A 273 15.09 19.66 2.93
CA ILE A 273 15.74 19.98 1.64
C ILE A 273 17.02 20.80 1.87
N ALA A 274 16.99 21.76 2.81
CA ALA A 274 18.18 22.52 3.20
C ALA A 274 19.28 21.61 3.78
N GLU A 275 18.94 20.68 4.68
CA GLU A 275 19.89 19.69 5.21
C GLU A 275 20.50 18.81 4.11
N ILE A 276 19.74 18.48 3.06
CA ILE A 276 20.25 17.75 1.90
C ILE A 276 21.23 18.59 1.11
N ALA A 277 20.93 19.87 0.89
CA ALA A 277 21.84 20.81 0.20
C ALA A 277 23.15 20.96 0.97
N ASP A 278 23.12 21.06 2.30
CA ASP A 278 24.31 21.10 3.16
C ASP A 278 25.15 19.82 3.02
N LYS A 279 24.51 18.65 3.03
CA LYS A 279 25.19 17.35 2.84
C LYS A 279 25.84 17.21 1.46
N ILE A 280 25.18 17.68 0.40
CA ILE A 280 25.74 17.71 -0.96
C ILE A 280 26.96 18.64 -0.98
N THR A 281 26.82 19.81 -0.40
CA THR A 281 27.92 20.82 -0.37
C THR A 281 29.13 20.32 0.41
N ALA A 282 28.91 19.61 1.52
CA ALA A 282 30.00 19.00 2.30
C ALA A 282 30.75 17.89 1.54
N LYS A 283 30.12 17.26 0.55
CA LYS A 283 30.67 16.17 -0.27
C LYS A 283 31.15 16.65 -1.67
N ARG A 284 31.28 17.94 -1.89
CA ARG A 284 31.49 18.54 -3.22
C ARG A 284 32.67 17.97 -4.01
N ASP A 285 33.73 17.56 -3.33
CA ASP A 285 34.94 17.04 -3.96
C ASP A 285 34.75 15.61 -4.50
N VAL A 286 33.69 14.91 -4.05
CA VAL A 286 33.37 13.54 -4.43
C VAL A 286 32.04 13.45 -5.21
N ALA A 287 31.05 14.26 -4.85
CA ALA A 287 29.71 14.22 -5.42
C ALA A 287 29.44 15.44 -6.32
N ARG A 288 29.81 15.35 -7.59
CA ARG A 288 29.58 16.39 -8.60
C ARG A 288 28.27 16.21 -9.38
N CYS A 289 27.69 15.03 -9.30
CA CYS A 289 26.42 14.70 -9.92
C CYS A 289 25.44 14.19 -8.83
N VAL A 290 24.21 14.70 -8.83
CA VAL A 290 23.14 14.32 -7.91
C VAL A 290 21.99 13.74 -8.72
N LEU A 291 21.68 12.46 -8.52
CA LEU A 291 20.59 11.77 -9.20
C LEU A 291 19.32 11.84 -8.34
N ILE A 292 18.22 12.29 -8.95
CA ILE A 292 16.90 12.39 -8.31
C ILE A 292 15.96 11.42 -9.04
N ALA A 293 15.58 10.34 -8.38
CA ALA A 293 14.68 9.33 -8.91
C ALA A 293 13.39 9.25 -8.08
N GLY A 294 12.31 8.82 -8.72
CA GLY A 294 11.03 8.59 -8.08
C GLY A 294 9.95 8.27 -9.12
N PRO A 295 8.82 7.66 -8.71
CA PRO A 295 7.74 7.32 -9.62
C PRO A 295 7.11 8.56 -10.28
N SER A 296 6.29 8.34 -11.29
CA SER A 296 5.52 9.42 -11.93
C SER A 296 4.68 10.17 -10.89
N SER A 297 4.50 11.47 -11.06
CA SER A 297 3.75 12.34 -10.14
C SER A 297 4.24 12.39 -8.68
N SER A 298 5.43 11.88 -8.37
CA SER A 298 6.01 11.89 -7.00
C SER A 298 6.55 13.25 -6.55
N GLY A 299 6.52 14.28 -7.42
CA GLY A 299 7.03 15.62 -7.12
C GLY A 299 8.53 15.82 -7.38
N LYS A 300 9.19 14.94 -8.16
CA LYS A 300 10.62 15.07 -8.53
C LYS A 300 10.99 16.46 -9.00
N THR A 301 10.21 17.03 -9.92
CA THR A 301 10.44 18.36 -10.48
C THR A 301 10.34 19.47 -9.43
N THR A 302 9.36 19.39 -8.52
CA THR A 302 9.21 20.36 -7.42
C THR A 302 10.36 20.26 -6.45
N PHE A 303 10.74 19.02 -6.09
CA PHE A 303 11.87 18.75 -5.20
C PHE A 303 13.18 19.26 -5.79
N SER A 304 13.47 18.99 -7.07
CA SER A 304 14.71 19.45 -7.74
C SER A 304 14.79 20.97 -7.78
N LYS A 305 13.67 21.67 -8.07
CA LYS A 305 13.62 23.13 -8.04
C LYS A 305 13.91 23.70 -6.65
N LYS A 306 13.29 23.14 -5.61
CA LYS A 306 13.55 23.56 -4.22
C LYS A 306 14.99 23.27 -3.81
N LEU A 307 15.53 22.09 -4.15
CA LEU A 307 16.92 21.74 -3.86
C LEU A 307 17.91 22.67 -4.57
N MET A 308 17.65 23.01 -5.83
CA MET A 308 18.46 23.98 -6.60
C MET A 308 18.50 25.34 -5.91
N ILE A 309 17.37 25.82 -5.38
CA ILE A 309 17.33 27.09 -4.61
C ILE A 309 18.20 26.97 -3.36
N GLN A 310 18.08 25.90 -2.58
CA GLN A 310 18.88 25.70 -1.37
C GLN A 310 20.38 25.58 -1.67
N LEU A 311 20.76 24.92 -2.78
CA LEU A 311 22.14 24.86 -3.23
C LEU A 311 22.69 26.25 -3.62
N ARG A 312 21.87 27.10 -4.23
CA ARG A 312 22.27 28.51 -4.52
C ARG A 312 22.45 29.34 -3.25
N VAL A 313 21.61 29.12 -2.23
CA VAL A 313 21.77 29.79 -0.92
C VAL A 313 23.12 29.48 -0.28
N VAL A 314 23.65 28.27 -0.46
CA VAL A 314 24.98 27.88 0.03
C VAL A 314 26.11 28.13 -1.01
N GLY A 315 25.86 28.99 -2.00
CA GLY A 315 26.86 29.44 -2.97
C GLY A 315 27.22 28.46 -4.09
N ARG A 316 26.26 27.54 -4.43
CA ARG A 316 26.43 26.60 -5.54
C ARG A 316 25.55 26.99 -6.73
N ASN A 317 26.03 26.77 -7.94
CA ASN A 317 25.30 26.96 -9.18
C ASN A 317 25.02 25.59 -9.85
N PRO A 318 23.99 24.82 -9.44
CA PRO A 318 23.69 23.56 -10.06
C PRO A 318 23.07 23.75 -11.44
N VAL A 319 23.42 22.86 -12.36
CA VAL A 319 22.73 22.67 -13.66
C VAL A 319 21.75 21.53 -13.53
N THR A 320 20.51 21.75 -13.97
CA THR A 320 19.46 20.72 -13.93
C THR A 320 19.32 20.07 -15.30
N ILE A 321 19.38 18.75 -15.34
CA ILE A 321 19.16 17.94 -16.54
C ILE A 321 17.93 17.06 -16.30
N SER A 322 16.94 17.13 -17.20
CA SER A 322 15.82 16.18 -17.20
C SER A 322 16.12 15.04 -18.14
N LEU A 323 16.00 13.80 -17.68
CA LEU A 323 16.16 12.62 -18.54
C LEU A 323 15.07 12.57 -19.61
N ASP A 324 13.90 13.17 -19.37
CA ASP A 324 12.83 13.26 -20.36
C ASP A 324 13.26 13.96 -21.65
N ASN A 325 14.27 14.81 -21.60
CA ASN A 325 14.82 15.47 -22.78
C ASN A 325 15.76 14.59 -23.61
N TYR A 326 16.03 13.36 -23.17
CA TYR A 326 16.93 12.42 -23.84
C TYR A 326 16.20 11.21 -24.39
N TYR A 327 14.87 11.24 -24.53
CA TYR A 327 14.19 10.18 -25.26
C TYR A 327 14.60 10.16 -26.73
N LYS A 328 14.72 8.96 -27.26
CA LYS A 328 14.89 8.76 -28.71
C LYS A 328 13.66 9.24 -29.47
N PRO A 329 13.80 9.65 -30.74
CA PRO A 329 12.66 9.98 -31.60
C PRO A 329 11.60 8.89 -31.57
N HIS A 330 10.33 9.27 -31.69
CA HIS A 330 9.17 8.36 -31.58
C HIS A 330 9.28 7.06 -32.40
N GLY A 331 9.92 7.09 -33.56
CA GLY A 331 10.12 5.89 -34.41
C GLY A 331 11.21 4.92 -33.93
N LEU A 332 12.01 5.29 -32.93
CA LEU A 332 13.13 4.51 -32.38
C LEU A 332 12.88 4.06 -30.93
N THR A 333 11.75 4.45 -30.34
CA THR A 333 11.35 3.99 -29.00
C THR A 333 11.01 2.49 -29.05
N PRO A 334 11.55 1.64 -28.17
CA PRO A 334 11.17 0.23 -28.09
C PRO A 334 9.67 0.09 -27.82
N LEU A 335 9.11 -1.05 -28.24
CA LEU A 335 7.71 -1.36 -28.00
C LEU A 335 7.58 -2.29 -26.80
N ASP A 336 6.51 -2.12 -26.02
CA ASP A 336 6.11 -3.02 -24.95
C ASP A 336 5.49 -4.33 -25.50
N GLU A 337 5.07 -5.22 -24.60
CA GLU A 337 4.42 -6.50 -24.97
C GLU A 337 3.09 -6.32 -25.72
N GLU A 338 2.46 -5.13 -25.62
CA GLU A 338 1.21 -4.74 -26.29
C GLU A 338 1.46 -4.02 -27.63
N GLY A 339 2.73 -3.80 -28.02
CA GLY A 339 3.11 -3.09 -29.24
C GLY A 339 3.01 -1.56 -29.14
N LYS A 340 2.96 -0.99 -27.94
CA LYS A 340 2.99 0.45 -27.70
C LYS A 340 4.40 0.92 -27.35
N PRO A 341 4.76 2.20 -27.60
CA PRO A 341 6.05 2.76 -27.19
C PRO A 341 6.29 2.61 -25.69
N ASP A 342 7.36 1.91 -25.31
CA ASP A 342 7.79 1.73 -23.92
C ASP A 342 8.79 2.82 -23.51
N PHE A 343 8.29 3.88 -22.91
CA PHE A 343 9.11 4.96 -22.36
C PHE A 343 9.74 4.64 -21.00
N GLU A 344 9.39 3.53 -20.37
CA GLU A 344 9.99 3.10 -19.09
C GLU A 344 11.26 2.28 -19.31
N SER A 345 11.52 1.82 -20.53
CA SER A 345 12.74 1.11 -20.90
C SER A 345 13.95 2.03 -20.94
N LEU A 346 15.09 1.56 -20.45
CA LEU A 346 16.38 2.26 -20.59
C LEU A 346 16.75 2.47 -22.08
N GLU A 347 16.34 1.57 -22.94
CA GLU A 347 16.59 1.62 -24.39
C GLU A 347 15.82 2.75 -25.09
N ALA A 348 14.79 3.30 -24.44
CA ALA A 348 14.06 4.47 -24.94
C ALA A 348 14.90 5.75 -24.87
N LEU A 349 15.95 5.78 -24.02
CA LEU A 349 16.83 6.93 -23.84
C LEU A 349 18.04 6.89 -24.78
N ASP A 350 18.46 8.05 -25.25
CA ASP A 350 19.75 8.27 -25.89
C ASP A 350 20.85 8.39 -24.82
N VAL A 351 21.26 7.23 -24.30
CA VAL A 351 22.26 7.12 -23.24
C VAL A 351 23.65 7.64 -23.70
N GLU A 352 23.96 7.51 -24.97
CA GLU A 352 25.24 8.00 -25.53
C GLU A 352 25.30 9.51 -25.50
N LEU A 353 24.25 10.18 -25.96
CA LEU A 353 24.14 11.64 -25.90
C LEU A 353 24.13 12.15 -24.47
N LEU A 354 23.37 11.51 -23.58
CA LEU A 354 23.34 11.84 -22.16
C LEU A 354 24.75 11.76 -21.53
N ASN A 355 25.46 10.66 -21.75
CA ASN A 355 26.82 10.48 -21.24
C ASN A 355 27.80 11.53 -21.79
N LYS A 356 27.74 11.84 -23.09
CA LYS A 356 28.55 12.90 -23.70
C LYS A 356 28.32 14.25 -23.02
N HIS A 357 27.04 14.61 -22.80
CA HIS A 357 26.71 15.88 -22.15
C HIS A 357 27.11 15.90 -20.68
N LEU A 358 26.96 14.81 -19.94
CA LEU A 358 27.40 14.70 -18.55
C LEU A 358 28.92 14.84 -18.42
N VAL A 359 29.71 14.21 -19.31
CA VAL A 359 31.17 14.29 -19.30
C VAL A 359 31.62 15.72 -19.61
N GLY A 360 31.04 16.34 -20.65
CA GLY A 360 31.38 17.75 -21.01
C GLY A 360 31.08 18.71 -19.86
N LEU A 361 29.87 18.63 -19.25
CA LEU A 361 29.51 19.47 -18.10
C LEU A 361 30.43 19.24 -16.88
N LEU A 362 30.83 18.00 -16.61
CA LEU A 362 31.75 17.66 -15.53
C LEU A 362 33.18 18.20 -15.83
N ALA A 363 33.56 18.33 -17.10
CA ALA A 363 34.80 18.96 -17.54
C ALA A 363 34.74 20.50 -17.51
N GLY A 364 33.55 21.08 -17.35
CA GLY A 364 33.34 22.54 -17.37
C GLY A 364 33.12 23.10 -18.78
N GLU A 365 32.78 22.22 -19.72
CA GLU A 365 32.48 22.61 -21.11
C GLU A 365 31.06 23.16 -21.22
N GLU A 366 30.81 24.00 -22.19
CA GLU A 366 29.48 24.43 -22.59
C GLU A 366 28.82 23.31 -23.41
N VAL A 367 27.59 22.92 -23.03
CA VAL A 367 26.84 21.81 -23.65
C VAL A 367 25.49 22.33 -24.07
N GLU A 368 25.11 22.08 -25.31
CA GLU A 368 23.77 22.32 -25.83
C GLU A 368 22.87 21.13 -25.49
N THR A 369 21.92 21.33 -24.56
CA THR A 369 21.03 20.28 -24.11
C THR A 369 19.83 20.11 -25.07
N SER A 370 19.47 18.85 -25.34
CA SER A 370 18.26 18.54 -26.12
C SER A 370 16.99 18.92 -25.38
N LEU A 371 15.94 19.16 -26.13
CA LEU A 371 14.56 19.30 -25.66
C LEU A 371 13.71 18.26 -26.40
N PHE A 372 13.03 17.40 -25.65
CA PHE A 372 12.13 16.41 -26.21
C PHE A 372 10.68 16.93 -26.18
N ASP A 373 10.00 16.84 -27.33
CA ASP A 373 8.59 17.16 -27.45
C ASP A 373 7.77 15.85 -27.45
N PHE A 374 6.87 15.74 -26.50
CA PHE A 374 5.97 14.58 -26.37
C PHE A 374 4.71 14.66 -27.29
N HIS A 375 4.57 15.74 -28.10
CA HIS A 375 3.42 15.94 -28.98
C HIS A 375 3.66 15.54 -30.42
#